data_1f818baf4ad1485e1a6a76441b473a93
#
_entry.id   1f818baf4ad1485e1a6a76441b473a93
#
_cell.length_a   1.000
_cell.length_b   1.000
_cell.length_c   1.000
_cell.angle_alpha   90.00
_cell.angle_beta   90.00
_cell.angle_gamma   90.00
#
_symmetry.space_group_name_H-M   'P 1'
#
loop_
_entity.id
_entity.type
_entity.pdbx_description
1 polymer ?
#
loop_
_entity_poly.entity_id
_entity_poly.type
_entity_poly.pdbx_seq_one_letter_code
_entity_poly.pdbx_strand_id
1 'polypeptide(L)'
;DMMTRTYAVKYKSKSKMLTTPEQVAQTEEDIKALALVKDAVIKEDGQVVTVEVENEEDFEPVMDRVVNIFRRIDDKSEVSYKFGLNRE
;
A
#
# COMPACT_ATOMS: atom_id res chain seq x y z
N ASP A 1 -18.27 6.32 8.22
CA ASP A 1 -17.43 7.07 7.28
C ASP A 1 -16.19 6.29 6.95
N MET A 2 -15.74 6.41 5.71
CA MET A 2 -14.51 5.74 5.29
C MET A 2 -13.30 6.53 5.73
N MET A 3 -12.21 5.82 6.00
CA MET A 3 -10.97 6.43 6.45
C MET A 3 -9.84 5.98 5.54
N THR A 4 -8.94 6.90 5.22
CA THR A 4 -7.79 6.60 4.38
C THR A 4 -6.49 6.90 5.12
N ARG A 5 -5.46 6.13 4.79
CA ARG A 5 -4.10 6.42 5.22
C ARG A 5 -3.15 6.20 4.05
N THR A 6 -2.14 7.04 3.99
CA THR A 6 -1.15 7.00 2.93
C THR A 6 0.19 6.55 3.51
N TYR A 7 0.84 5.64 2.81
CA TYR A 7 2.08 5.03 3.24
C TYR A 7 3.14 5.19 2.16
N ALA A 8 4.38 5.38 2.57
CA ALA A 8 5.52 5.36 1.67
C ALA A 8 6.11 3.96 1.64
N VAL A 9 6.47 3.51 0.45
CA VAL A 9 7.12 2.20 0.26
C VAL A 9 8.54 2.46 -0.22
N LYS A 10 9.51 1.98 0.52
CA LYS A 10 10.92 2.13 0.19
C LYS A 10 11.46 0.76 -0.22
N TYR A 11 12.07 0.70 -1.40
CA TYR A 11 12.61 -0.55 -1.94
C TYR A 11 14.11 -0.56 -1.77
N LYS A 12 14.64 -1.69 -1.36
CA LYS A 12 16.08 -1.86 -1.21
C LYS A 12 16.77 -1.96 -2.57
N SER A 13 16.10 -2.63 -3.51
CA SER A 13 16.63 -2.78 -4.85
C SER A 13 15.70 -2.10 -5.84
N LYS A 14 16.22 -1.12 -6.60
CA LYS A 14 15.41 -0.41 -7.57
C LYS A 14 14.86 -1.33 -8.65
N SER A 15 15.58 -2.40 -8.96
CA SER A 15 15.12 -3.34 -9.98
C SER A 15 13.88 -4.11 -9.57
N LYS A 16 13.51 -4.05 -8.30
CA LYS A 16 12.33 -4.75 -7.81
C LYS A 16 11.14 -3.82 -7.57
N MET A 17 11.30 -2.53 -7.88
CA MET A 17 10.21 -1.59 -7.73
C MET A 17 9.10 -1.88 -8.75
N LEU A 18 7.90 -1.41 -8.45
CA LEU A 18 6.80 -1.47 -9.40
C LEU A 18 7.01 -0.39 -10.43
N THR A 19 7.48 -0.76 -11.61
CA THR A 19 7.89 0.20 -12.63
C THR A 19 6.99 0.23 -13.85
N THR A 20 6.05 -0.71 -13.98
CA THR A 20 5.15 -0.74 -15.12
C THR A 20 3.71 -0.55 -14.65
N PRO A 21 2.86 0.03 -15.54
CA PRO A 21 1.45 0.16 -15.19
C PRO A 21 0.78 -1.16 -14.82
N GLU A 22 1.20 -2.25 -15.48
CA GLU A 22 0.63 -3.57 -15.20
C GLU A 22 0.97 -4.05 -13.79
N GLN A 23 2.22 -3.84 -13.36
CA GLN A 23 2.63 -4.21 -12.02
C GLN A 23 1.88 -3.40 -10.96
N VAL A 24 1.73 -2.09 -11.20
CA VAL A 24 1.01 -1.22 -10.29
C VAL A 24 -0.45 -1.66 -10.21
N ALA A 25 -1.10 -1.90 -11.35
CA ALA A 25 -2.50 -2.29 -11.37
C ALA A 25 -2.72 -3.62 -10.65
N GLN A 26 -1.83 -4.59 -10.88
CA GLN A 26 -1.97 -5.89 -10.23
C GLN A 26 -1.82 -5.77 -8.72
N THR A 27 -0.85 -4.98 -8.27
CA THR A 27 -0.64 -4.81 -6.83
C THR A 27 -1.81 -4.09 -6.18
N GLU A 28 -2.38 -3.07 -6.86
CA GLU A 28 -3.60 -2.43 -6.38
C GLU A 28 -4.72 -3.45 -6.20
N GLU A 29 -4.91 -4.31 -7.21
CA GLU A 29 -5.96 -5.31 -7.11
C GLU A 29 -5.71 -6.28 -5.97
N ASP A 30 -4.45 -6.68 -5.76
CA ASP A 30 -4.10 -7.56 -4.66
C ASP A 30 -4.45 -6.94 -3.30
N ILE A 31 -4.19 -5.64 -3.15
CA ILE A 31 -4.50 -4.95 -1.90
C ILE A 31 -6.01 -4.79 -1.74
N LYS A 32 -6.71 -4.44 -2.83
CA LYS A 32 -8.17 -4.31 -2.78
C LYS A 32 -8.86 -5.62 -2.41
N ALA A 33 -8.24 -6.74 -2.73
CA ALA A 33 -8.81 -8.06 -2.42
C ALA A 33 -8.65 -8.45 -0.96
N LEU A 34 -7.86 -7.71 -0.18
CA LEU A 34 -7.68 -8.02 1.22
C LEU A 34 -8.97 -7.75 2.00
N ALA A 35 -9.21 -8.57 3.03
CA ALA A 35 -10.34 -8.34 3.91
C ALA A 35 -10.23 -6.95 4.54
N LEU A 36 -11.36 -6.27 4.70
CA LEU A 36 -11.49 -4.96 5.32
C LEU A 36 -11.07 -3.79 4.43
N VAL A 37 -10.38 -4.03 3.32
CA VAL A 37 -9.98 -2.96 2.41
C VAL A 37 -11.16 -2.59 1.51
N LYS A 38 -11.49 -1.30 1.47
CA LYS A 38 -12.56 -0.78 0.64
C LYS A 38 -12.02 -0.21 -0.67
N ASP A 39 -10.81 0.30 -0.65
CA ASP A 39 -10.15 0.81 -1.85
C ASP A 39 -8.66 0.92 -1.61
N ALA A 40 -7.88 0.94 -2.68
CA ALA A 40 -6.44 1.13 -2.61
C ALA A 40 -5.96 1.80 -3.89
N VAL A 41 -5.06 2.75 -3.74
CA VAL A 41 -4.47 3.48 -4.86
C VAL A 41 -2.96 3.50 -4.68
N ILE A 42 -2.23 3.14 -5.74
CA ILE A 42 -0.77 3.15 -5.73
C ILE A 42 -0.32 4.21 -6.73
N LYS A 43 0.60 5.07 -6.28
CA LYS A 43 1.12 6.16 -7.10
C LYS A 43 2.64 6.13 -7.07
N GLU A 44 3.25 6.98 -7.93
CA GLU A 44 4.69 7.21 -7.98
C GLU A 44 5.46 5.90 -8.15
N ASP A 45 5.03 5.12 -9.13
CA ASP A 45 5.71 3.88 -9.52
C ASP A 45 5.82 2.90 -8.34
N GLY A 46 4.79 2.87 -7.50
CA GLY A 46 4.76 1.92 -6.39
C GLY A 46 5.35 2.44 -5.11
N GLN A 47 5.69 3.73 -5.04
CA GLN A 47 6.32 4.28 -3.85
C GLN A 47 5.35 4.89 -2.86
N VAL A 48 4.09 5.09 -3.27
CA VAL A 48 3.07 5.66 -2.39
C VAL A 48 1.81 4.81 -2.52
N VAL A 49 1.28 4.37 -1.39
CA VAL A 49 0.04 3.60 -1.39
C VAL A 49 -0.95 4.22 -0.40
N THR A 50 -2.18 4.43 -0.87
CA THR A 50 -3.27 4.90 -0.01
C THR A 50 -4.28 3.79 0.12
N VAL A 51 -4.68 3.50 1.35
CA VAL A 51 -5.60 2.42 1.67
C VAL A 51 -6.82 3.00 2.35
N GLU A 52 -8.00 2.58 1.93
CA GLU A 52 -9.26 3.01 2.52
C GLU A 52 -9.91 1.85 3.25
N VAL A 53 -10.33 2.10 4.49
CA VAL A 53 -11.02 1.12 5.33
C VAL A 53 -12.22 1.80 5.98
N GLU A 54 -13.08 1.01 6.60
CA GLU A 54 -14.28 1.55 7.24
C GLU A 54 -14.00 2.07 8.65
N ASN A 55 -13.16 1.38 9.41
CA ASN A 55 -12.90 1.73 10.80
C ASN A 55 -11.41 1.86 11.04
N GLU A 56 -11.04 2.76 11.95
CA GLU A 56 -9.63 3.02 12.22
C GLU A 56 -8.88 1.76 12.66
N GLU A 57 -9.52 0.93 13.47
CA GLU A 57 -8.88 -0.28 13.96
C GLU A 57 -8.60 -1.30 12.86
N ASP A 58 -9.20 -1.12 11.67
CA ASP A 58 -8.95 -2.03 10.56
C ASP A 58 -7.58 -1.83 9.94
N PHE A 59 -6.94 -0.67 10.16
CA PHE A 59 -5.65 -0.41 9.54
C PHE A 59 -4.56 -1.39 10.01
N GLU A 60 -4.58 -1.79 11.27
CA GLU A 60 -3.50 -2.64 11.77
C GLU A 60 -3.45 -4.00 11.07
N PRO A 61 -4.55 -4.77 11.04
CA PRO A 61 -4.50 -6.05 10.33
C PRO A 61 -4.30 -5.89 8.83
N VAL A 62 -4.84 -4.82 8.24
CA VAL A 62 -4.68 -4.58 6.82
C VAL A 62 -3.21 -4.30 6.50
N MET A 63 -2.56 -3.47 7.31
CA MET A 63 -1.18 -3.10 7.01
C MET A 63 -0.21 -4.27 7.17
N ASP A 64 -0.48 -5.21 8.09
CA ASP A 64 0.32 -6.41 8.15
C ASP A 64 0.32 -7.15 6.82
N ARG A 65 -0.83 -7.19 6.16
CA ARG A 65 -0.97 -7.87 4.88
C ARG A 65 -0.37 -7.06 3.73
N VAL A 66 -0.53 -5.74 3.76
CA VAL A 66 0.05 -4.86 2.75
C VAL A 66 1.58 -4.96 2.79
N VAL A 67 2.16 -4.95 3.99
CA VAL A 67 3.60 -5.13 4.14
C VAL A 67 4.04 -6.43 3.50
N ASN A 68 3.30 -7.52 3.72
CA ASN A 68 3.65 -8.81 3.14
C ASN A 68 3.57 -8.79 1.61
N ILE A 69 2.59 -8.07 1.06
CA ILE A 69 2.50 -7.94 -0.40
C ILE A 69 3.76 -7.29 -0.96
N PHE A 70 4.19 -6.18 -0.37
CA PHE A 70 5.39 -5.49 -0.85
C PHE A 70 6.66 -6.30 -0.59
N ARG A 71 6.72 -7.07 0.49
CA ARG A 71 7.88 -7.91 0.76
C ARG A 71 8.01 -9.10 -0.18
N ARG A 72 6.92 -9.50 -0.81
CA ARG A 72 7.02 -10.51 -1.87
C ARG A 72 7.63 -9.93 -3.14
N ILE A 73 7.52 -8.62 -3.34
CA ILE A 73 8.17 -7.93 -4.46
C ILE A 73 9.63 -7.69 -4.14
N ASP A 74 9.91 -7.20 -2.94
CA ASP A 74 11.25 -6.93 -2.44
C ASP A 74 11.25 -7.26 -0.95
N ASP A 75 11.94 -8.33 -0.56
CA ASP A 75 11.90 -8.83 0.81
C ASP A 75 12.55 -7.86 1.81
N LYS A 76 13.22 -6.83 1.32
CA LYS A 76 13.82 -5.79 2.16
C LYS A 76 13.05 -4.48 2.10
N SER A 77 11.88 -4.46 1.47
CA SER A 77 11.10 -3.23 1.37
C SER A 77 10.58 -2.82 2.75
N GLU A 78 10.36 -1.51 2.90
CA GLU A 78 9.82 -0.93 4.12
C GLU A 78 8.61 -0.10 3.79
N VAL A 79 7.56 -0.25 4.58
CA VAL A 79 6.33 0.52 4.41
C VAL A 79 6.17 1.40 5.65
N SER A 80 6.09 2.71 5.45
CA SER A 80 6.03 3.69 6.54
C SER A 80 4.80 4.56 6.40
N TYR A 81 4.09 4.77 7.51
CA TYR A 81 2.93 5.65 7.53
C TYR A 81 3.37 7.10 7.26
N LYS A 82 2.74 7.73 6.28
CA LYS A 82 3.01 9.13 5.95
C LYS A 82 1.98 10.01 6.67
N PHE A 83 2.24 10.24 7.93
CA PHE A 83 1.33 10.99 8.78
C PHE A 83 1.07 12.37 8.19
N GLY A 84 -0.19 12.68 8.01
CA GLY A 84 -0.59 13.99 7.53
C GLY A 84 -0.80 14.11 6.03
N LEU A 85 -0.30 13.15 5.23
CA LEU A 85 -0.47 13.20 3.78
C LEU A 85 -1.91 13.01 3.34
N ASN A 86 -2.71 12.37 4.15
CA ASN A 86 -4.09 12.06 3.82
C ASN A 86 -5.08 13.04 4.45
N ARG A 87 -4.63 14.25 4.73
CA ARG A 87 -5.47 15.27 5.37
C ARG A 87 -5.96 16.33 4.40
N GLU A 88 -6.01 16.02 3.18
CA GLU A 88 -6.44 16.94 2.14
C GLU A 88 -7.89 17.38 2.32
#